data_0fad22a33eb70decf7774a95b9981fb2
#
_entry.id   0fad22a33eb70decf7774a95b9981fb2
#
_cell.length_a   1.000
_cell.length_b   1.000
_cell.length_c   1.000
_cell.angle_alpha   90.00
_cell.angle_beta   90.00
_cell.angle_gamma   90.00
#
_symmetry.space_group_name_H-M   'P 1'
#
loop_
_entity.id
_entity.type
_entity.pdbx_description
1 polymer ?
#
loop_
_entity_poly.entity_id
_entity_poly.type
_entity_poly.pdbx_seq_one_letter_code
_entity_poly.pdbx_strand_id
1 'polypeptide(L)'
;MALSVKLEVFEGPLDLLLHLIEKNKIDIYDIPIVEVTDQYLEYIRQMEHEDMNVMSEFLVMAATLLDIKCRMLLPKEVNEEGEEEDPRAELVQKLLELSLIH
;
A
#
# COMPACT_ATOMS: atom_id res chain seq x y z
N MET A 1 -18.05 -18.91 16.16
CA MET A 1 -17.79 -18.16 16.51
C MET A 1 -16.96 -17.51 15.94
N ALA A 2 -17.19 -16.96 15.73
CA ALA A 2 -16.65 -16.25 14.87
C ALA A 2 -15.58 -15.57 15.40
N LEU A 3 -14.62 -15.81 14.95
CA LEU A 3 -13.66 -14.97 14.96
C LEU A 3 -14.12 -13.68 14.54
N SER A 4 -14.55 -12.95 15.45
CA SER A 4 -14.70 -11.58 15.18
C SER A 4 -13.33 -11.03 14.91
N VAL A 5 -12.92 -11.18 13.76
CA VAL A 5 -11.93 -10.32 13.29
C VAL A 5 -12.63 -8.99 13.22
N LYS A 6 -12.45 -8.21 14.22
CA LYS A 6 -12.77 -6.84 14.13
C LYS A 6 -11.90 -6.31 13.04
N LEU A 7 -12.52 -6.12 11.91
CA LEU A 7 -11.89 -5.37 10.88
C LEU A 7 -11.63 -4.01 11.49
N GLU A 8 -10.39 -3.71 11.74
CA GLU A 8 -10.00 -2.39 12.22
C GLU A 8 -10.46 -1.39 11.17
N VAL A 9 -11.08 -0.33 11.63
CA VAL A 9 -11.52 0.72 10.73
C VAL A 9 -10.33 1.59 10.41
N PHE A 10 -9.90 1.54 9.17
CA PHE A 10 -8.81 2.38 8.71
C PHE A 10 -9.36 3.67 8.12
N GLU A 11 -8.69 4.78 8.38
CA GLU A 11 -9.12 6.07 7.87
C GLU A 11 -8.96 6.19 6.35
N GLY A 12 -8.08 5.40 5.78
CA GLY A 12 -7.85 5.39 4.35
C GLY A 12 -6.83 4.36 3.97
N PRO A 13 -6.53 4.22 2.67
CA PRO A 13 -5.61 3.19 2.21
C PRO A 13 -4.18 3.37 2.71
N LEU A 14 -3.72 4.59 2.91
CA LEU A 14 -2.38 4.81 3.45
C LEU A 14 -2.29 4.36 4.90
N ASP A 15 -3.36 4.54 5.68
CA ASP A 15 -3.42 4.07 7.05
C ASP A 15 -3.34 2.53 7.10
N LEU A 16 -4.04 1.87 6.20
CA LEU A 16 -3.96 0.42 6.09
C LEU A 16 -2.53 -0.02 5.73
N LEU A 17 -1.89 0.66 4.80
CA LEU A 17 -0.51 0.33 4.43
C LEU A 17 0.45 0.50 5.60
N LEU A 18 0.31 1.58 6.38
CA LEU A 18 1.13 1.77 7.57
C LEU A 18 0.92 0.64 8.57
N HIS A 19 -0.33 0.21 8.73
CA HIS A 19 -0.63 -0.92 9.61
C HIS A 19 0.10 -2.19 9.16
N LEU A 20 0.09 -2.47 7.85
CA LEU A 20 0.78 -3.64 7.31
C LEU A 20 2.29 -3.54 7.49
N ILE A 21 2.84 -2.34 7.29
CA ILE A 21 4.26 -2.10 7.46
C ILE A 21 4.68 -2.33 8.92
N GLU A 22 3.91 -1.80 9.86
CA GLU A 22 4.19 -1.99 11.28
C GLU A 22 4.01 -3.43 11.71
N LYS A 23 2.93 -4.07 11.25
CA LYS A 23 2.63 -5.45 11.59
C LYS A 23 3.73 -6.42 11.14
N ASN A 24 4.29 -6.17 9.96
CA ASN A 24 5.31 -7.02 9.38
C ASN A 24 6.74 -6.55 9.69
N LYS A 25 6.88 -5.49 10.48
CA LYS A 25 8.17 -4.92 10.85
C LYS A 25 9.02 -4.57 9.64
N ILE A 26 8.37 -3.95 8.66
CA ILE A 26 9.00 -3.56 7.40
C ILE A 26 9.65 -2.19 7.54
N ASP A 27 10.81 -2.02 6.90
CA ASP A 27 11.45 -0.72 6.78
C ASP A 27 10.70 0.11 5.74
N ILE A 28 10.15 1.26 6.16
CA ILE A 28 9.38 2.13 5.27
C ILE A 28 10.21 2.62 4.08
N TYR A 29 11.53 2.65 4.21
CA TYR A 29 12.42 3.07 3.13
C TYR A 29 12.76 1.94 2.17
N ASP A 30 12.34 0.72 2.46
CA ASP A 30 12.60 -0.43 1.59
C ASP A 30 11.44 -1.42 1.69
N ILE A 31 10.32 -1.03 1.10
CA ILE A 31 9.09 -1.81 1.16
C ILE A 31 9.13 -2.97 0.16
N PRO A 32 8.95 -4.22 0.62
CA PRO A 32 8.83 -5.36 -0.29
C PRO A 32 7.45 -5.33 -0.94
N ILE A 33 7.36 -4.65 -2.07
CA ILE A 33 6.09 -4.28 -2.69
C ILE A 33 5.21 -5.48 -3.06
N VAL A 34 5.80 -6.59 -3.46
CA VAL A 34 5.03 -7.78 -3.85
C VAL A 34 4.25 -8.31 -2.64
N GLU A 35 4.94 -8.48 -1.52
CA GLU A 35 4.33 -9.01 -0.30
C GLU A 35 3.28 -8.06 0.27
N VAL A 36 3.59 -6.78 0.31
CA VAL A 36 2.67 -5.78 0.83
C VAL A 36 1.42 -5.67 -0.05
N THR A 37 1.60 -5.72 -1.36
CA THR A 37 0.48 -5.70 -2.30
C THR A 37 -0.46 -6.87 -2.06
N ASP A 38 0.10 -8.08 -1.92
CA ASP A 38 -0.70 -9.28 -1.69
C ASP A 38 -1.49 -9.18 -0.38
N GLN A 39 -0.87 -8.71 0.68
CA GLN A 39 -1.55 -8.54 1.96
C GLN A 39 -2.62 -7.46 1.89
N TYR A 40 -2.32 -6.37 1.19
CA TYR A 40 -3.28 -5.29 0.99
C TYR A 40 -4.53 -5.79 0.27
N LEU A 41 -4.35 -6.54 -0.80
CA LEU A 41 -5.47 -7.10 -1.56
C LEU A 41 -6.31 -8.06 -0.70
N GLU A 42 -5.68 -8.83 0.16
CA GLU A 42 -6.40 -9.72 1.06
C GLU A 42 -7.26 -8.94 2.04
N TYR A 43 -6.75 -7.83 2.57
CA TYR A 43 -7.54 -6.96 3.44
C TYR A 43 -8.75 -6.38 2.71
N ILE A 44 -8.57 -5.94 1.46
CA ILE A 44 -9.67 -5.39 0.67
C ILE A 44 -10.75 -6.44 0.45
N ARG A 45 -10.39 -7.68 0.19
CA ARG A 45 -11.35 -8.76 -0.01
C ARG A 45 -12.22 -8.95 1.22
N GLN A 46 -11.65 -8.79 2.41
CA GLN A 46 -12.39 -8.89 3.65
C GLN A 46 -13.29 -7.70 3.88
N MET A 47 -13.04 -6.59 3.20
CA MET A 47 -13.81 -5.35 3.32
C MET A 47 -14.92 -5.22 2.28
N GLU A 48 -15.21 -6.27 1.54
CA GLU A 48 -16.15 -6.17 0.42
C GLU A 48 -17.58 -5.79 0.79
N HIS A 49 -17.91 -5.79 2.07
CA HIS A 49 -19.24 -5.37 2.54
C HIS A 49 -19.28 -3.90 2.93
N GLU A 50 -18.17 -3.19 2.77
CA GLU A 50 -18.11 -1.80 3.12
C GLU A 50 -18.77 -0.90 2.05
N ASP A 51 -19.04 0.35 2.45
CA ASP A 51 -19.62 1.35 1.54
C ASP A 51 -18.77 1.49 0.29
N MET A 52 -19.41 1.57 -0.88
CA MET A 52 -18.71 1.72 -2.16
C MET A 52 -17.83 2.96 -2.23
N ASN A 53 -18.23 4.05 -1.56
CA ASN A 53 -17.41 5.25 -1.55
C ASN A 53 -16.11 5.04 -0.80
N VAL A 54 -16.17 4.32 0.31
CA VAL A 54 -14.99 3.96 1.08
C VAL A 54 -14.12 3.00 0.28
N MET A 55 -14.73 1.98 -0.32
CA MET A 55 -14.01 0.99 -1.12
C MET A 55 -13.32 1.60 -2.32
N SER A 56 -13.92 2.65 -2.91
CA SER A 56 -13.34 3.31 -4.08
C SER A 56 -11.91 3.79 -3.82
N GLU A 57 -11.68 4.42 -2.68
CA GLU A 57 -10.33 4.90 -2.34
C GLU A 57 -9.34 3.75 -2.17
N PHE A 58 -9.80 2.67 -1.53
CA PHE A 58 -8.95 1.49 -1.35
C PHE A 58 -8.63 0.81 -2.68
N LEU A 59 -9.59 0.79 -3.60
CA LEU A 59 -9.37 0.19 -4.92
C LEU A 59 -8.43 1.01 -5.78
N VAL A 60 -8.48 2.34 -5.67
CA VAL A 60 -7.53 3.20 -6.36
C VAL A 60 -6.11 2.91 -5.87
N MET A 61 -5.94 2.77 -4.56
CA MET A 61 -4.62 2.42 -4.02
C MET A 61 -4.19 1.02 -4.48
N ALA A 62 -5.12 0.07 -4.57
CA ALA A 62 -4.80 -1.26 -5.07
C ALA A 62 -4.22 -1.17 -6.49
N ALA A 63 -4.83 -0.35 -7.34
CA ALA A 63 -4.32 -0.15 -8.70
C ALA A 63 -2.93 0.48 -8.69
N THR A 64 -2.70 1.42 -7.78
CA THR A 64 -1.39 2.05 -7.61
C THR A 64 -0.34 1.01 -7.19
N LEU A 65 -0.67 0.16 -6.23
CA LEU A 65 0.26 -0.87 -5.76
C LEU A 65 0.57 -1.89 -6.87
N LEU A 66 -0.44 -2.26 -7.65
CA LEU A 66 -0.24 -3.18 -8.77
C LEU A 66 0.64 -2.56 -9.84
N ASP A 67 0.47 -1.27 -10.10
CA ASP A 67 1.32 -0.54 -11.04
C ASP A 67 2.78 -0.52 -10.56
N ILE A 68 2.98 -0.21 -9.27
CA ILE A 68 4.32 -0.21 -8.68
C ILE A 68 4.93 -1.61 -8.75
N LYS A 69 4.14 -2.63 -8.43
CA LYS A 69 4.60 -4.01 -8.51
C LYS A 69 5.09 -4.35 -9.92
N CYS A 70 4.31 -3.98 -10.94
CA CYS A 70 4.71 -4.22 -12.32
C CYS A 70 6.01 -3.52 -12.66
N ARG A 71 6.16 -2.26 -12.26
CA ARG A 71 7.38 -1.50 -12.52
C ARG A 71 8.59 -2.09 -11.80
N MET A 72 8.39 -2.59 -10.58
CA MET A 72 9.48 -3.23 -9.83
C MET A 72 9.95 -4.52 -10.46
N LEU A 73 9.06 -5.22 -11.17
CA LEU A 73 9.37 -6.49 -11.82
C LEU A 73 9.94 -6.31 -13.22
N LEU A 74 9.81 -5.11 -13.79
CA LEU A 74 10.35 -4.81 -15.11
C LEU A 74 11.78 -4.26 -14.99
N PRO A 75 12.55 -4.25 -16.09
CA PRO A 75 13.85 -3.59 -16.07
C PRO A 75 13.71 -2.13 -15.64
N LYS A 76 14.63 -1.64 -14.86
CA LYS A 76 14.56 -0.29 -14.32
C LYS A 76 14.59 0.75 -15.42
N GLU A 77 13.68 1.71 -15.33
CA GLU A 77 13.64 2.81 -16.24
C GLU A 77 14.56 3.91 -15.73
N VAL A 78 15.12 4.63 -16.66
CA VAL A 78 16.03 5.74 -16.35
C VAL A 78 15.31 7.02 -16.72
N ASN A 79 15.33 8.02 -15.84
CA ASN A 79 14.71 9.30 -16.15
C ASN A 79 15.54 10.11 -17.15
N GLU A 80 15.07 11.29 -17.52
CA GLU A 80 15.75 12.12 -18.52
C GLU A 80 17.17 12.52 -18.10
N GLU A 81 17.45 12.51 -16.80
CA GLU A 81 18.77 12.86 -16.27
C GLU A 81 19.70 11.66 -16.15
N GLY A 82 19.24 10.49 -16.56
CA GLY A 82 20.04 9.27 -16.48
C GLY A 82 20.00 8.58 -15.13
N GLU A 83 19.10 8.97 -14.25
CA GLU A 83 18.96 8.37 -12.93
C GLU A 83 17.86 7.33 -12.92
N GLU A 84 18.10 6.24 -12.21
CA GLU A 84 17.08 5.22 -12.03
C GLU A 84 16.02 5.73 -11.05
N GLU A 85 14.76 5.66 -11.44
CA GLU A 85 13.66 6.04 -10.56
C GLU A 85 13.15 4.81 -9.85
N ASP A 86 13.01 4.92 -8.54
CA ASP A 86 12.37 3.88 -7.75
C ASP A 86 10.85 4.08 -7.83
N PRO A 87 10.11 3.12 -8.39
CA PRO A 87 8.66 3.26 -8.51
C PRO A 87 7.94 3.44 -7.16
N ARG A 88 8.59 3.07 -6.06
CA ARG A 88 8.01 3.19 -4.73
C ARG A 88 8.19 4.58 -4.10
N ALA A 89 9.01 5.44 -4.72
CA ALA A 89 9.42 6.69 -4.09
C ALA A 89 8.25 7.58 -3.67
N GLU A 90 7.27 7.75 -4.54
CA GLU A 90 6.12 8.59 -4.25
C GLU A 90 5.27 8.00 -3.12
N LEU A 91 5.09 6.69 -3.12
CA LEU A 91 4.35 6.01 -2.06
C LEU A 91 5.05 6.17 -0.71
N VAL A 92 6.35 5.98 -0.68
CA VAL A 92 7.15 6.15 0.55
C VAL A 92 7.00 7.57 1.06
N GLN A 93 7.04 8.56 0.18
CA GLN A 93 6.89 9.95 0.55
C GLN A 93 5.53 10.19 1.24
N LYS A 94 4.46 9.66 0.66
CA LYS A 94 3.13 9.82 1.22
C LYS A 94 2.99 9.14 2.57
N LEU A 95 3.58 7.95 2.72
CA LEU A 95 3.54 7.22 3.98
C LEU A 95 4.32 7.94 5.07
N LEU A 96 5.46 8.53 4.72
CA LEU A 96 6.25 9.29 5.67
C LEU A 96 5.50 10.53 6.14
N GLU A 97 4.82 11.22 5.25
CA GLU A 97 4.03 12.39 5.60
C GLU A 97 2.92 12.02 6.58
N LEU A 98 2.23 10.92 6.35
CA LEU A 98 1.18 10.46 7.25
C LEU A 98 1.76 10.04 8.59
N SER A 99 2.88 9.35 8.58
CA SER A 99 3.53 8.88 9.80
C SER A 99 3.97 10.03 10.71
N LEU A 100 4.39 11.16 10.11
CA LEU A 100 4.83 12.32 10.88
C LEU A 100 3.69 13.04 11.60
N ILE A 101 2.47 12.85 11.15
CA ILE A 101 1.29 13.48 11.75
C ILE A 101 0.88 12.76 13.04
N HIS A 102 1.27 11.53 13.19
CA HIS A 102 1.01 10.78 14.40
C HIS A 102 2.16 10.92 15.38
#